data_9c4846df5dbc76ee4f9904ab61712b44
#
_entry.id   9c4846df5dbc76ee4f9904ab61712b44
#
_cell.length_a   1.000
_cell.length_b   1.000
_cell.length_c   1.000
_cell.angle_alpha   90.00
_cell.angle_beta   90.00
_cell.angle_gamma   90.00
#
_symmetry.space_group_name_H-M   'P 1'
#
loop_
_entity.id
_entity.type
_entity.pdbx_description
1 polymer ?
#
loop_
_entity_poly.entity_id
_entity_poly.type
_entity_poly.pdbx_seq_one_letter_code
_entity_poly.pdbx_strand_id
1 'polypeptide(L)'
;RGMSSAASDVYKRQGVAGLVAVVWRMKMAEVMMKAIAPFGAALAAISLATGALWGKPTWGTYWQWDARMTSMLILLFMYVGVIALQNVIRDPRQAARAAGLLAMVGVINVIIVKYSVEWVQTLHQGSTLKLVGESTINPAMKYPLLISMLGTWLLYAVNVLVRARTEVVWRERRSKWVRKLVKGGGQ
;
A
#
# COMPACT_ATOMS: atom_id res chain seq x y z
N ARG A 1 -10.10 7.79 -7.85
CA ARG A 1 -9.12 8.58 -7.06
C ARG A 1 -8.88 8.04 -5.65
N GLY A 2 -9.88 7.50 -4.96
CA GLY A 2 -9.74 6.96 -3.61
C GLY A 2 -8.73 5.82 -3.51
N MET A 3 -8.71 4.88 -4.49
CA MET A 3 -7.82 3.72 -4.45
C MET A 3 -6.34 4.07 -4.71
N SER A 4 -6.04 5.01 -5.61
CA SER A 4 -4.65 5.46 -5.82
C SER A 4 -4.09 6.20 -4.61
N SER A 5 -4.92 7.03 -3.95
CA SER A 5 -4.58 7.68 -2.70
C SER A 5 -4.37 6.66 -1.59
N ALA A 6 -5.28 5.67 -1.45
CA ALA A 6 -5.14 4.59 -0.49
C ALA A 6 -3.87 3.76 -0.71
N ALA A 7 -3.54 3.39 -1.96
CA ALA A 7 -2.30 2.69 -2.28
C ALA A 7 -1.06 3.50 -1.88
N SER A 8 -1.06 4.80 -2.17
CA SER A 8 0.05 5.69 -1.78
C SER A 8 0.17 5.86 -0.26
N ASP A 9 -0.94 5.95 0.46
CA ASP A 9 -0.94 6.08 1.91
C ASP A 9 -0.52 4.77 2.61
N VAL A 10 -0.92 3.62 2.06
CA VAL A 10 -0.43 2.31 2.50
C VAL A 10 1.08 2.22 2.28
N TYR A 11 1.59 2.74 1.15
CA TYR A 11 3.04 2.74 0.88
C TYR A 11 3.83 3.64 1.82
N LYS A 12 3.30 4.79 2.22
CA LYS A 12 3.94 5.63 3.26
C LYS A 12 4.12 4.86 4.57
N ARG A 13 3.09 4.12 4.99
CA ARG A 13 3.15 3.24 6.18
C ARG A 13 4.17 2.12 6.00
N GLN A 14 4.26 1.56 4.79
CA GLN A 14 5.29 0.60 4.41
C GLN A 14 6.69 1.20 4.54
N GLY A 15 6.89 2.44 4.07
CA GLY A 15 8.16 3.17 4.19
C GLY A 15 8.53 3.45 5.64
N VAL A 16 7.57 3.87 6.48
CA VAL A 16 7.80 4.06 7.92
C VAL A 16 8.15 2.74 8.59
N ALA A 17 7.43 1.66 8.31
CA ALA A 17 7.76 0.34 8.83
C ALA A 17 9.15 -0.12 8.36
N GLY A 18 9.51 0.17 7.09
CA GLY A 18 10.84 -0.07 6.52
C GLY A 18 11.94 0.69 7.25
N LEU A 19 11.73 1.99 7.49
CA LEU A 19 12.66 2.83 8.25
C LEU A 19 12.89 2.28 9.66
N VAL A 20 11.79 1.96 10.37
CA VAL A 20 11.85 1.39 11.73
C VAL A 20 12.55 0.03 11.72
N ALA A 21 12.30 -0.82 10.73
CA ALA A 21 12.95 -2.11 10.61
C ALA A 21 14.46 -1.99 10.34
N VAL A 22 14.89 -1.02 9.52
CA VAL A 22 16.30 -0.80 9.16
C VAL A 22 17.07 -0.14 10.30
N VAL A 23 16.51 0.93 10.90
CA VAL A 23 17.19 1.75 11.91
C VAL A 23 17.15 1.07 13.28
N TRP A 24 15.95 0.71 13.76
CA TRP A 24 15.77 0.15 15.10
C TRP A 24 15.77 -1.38 15.14
N ARG A 25 15.80 -2.05 13.99
CA ARG A 25 15.84 -3.53 13.88
C ARG A 25 14.72 -4.21 14.67
N MET A 26 13.55 -3.59 14.71
CA MET A 26 12.41 -4.09 15.46
C MET A 26 11.71 -5.23 14.72
N LYS A 27 11.59 -6.41 15.34
CA LYS A 27 10.91 -7.57 14.76
C LYS A 27 9.46 -7.28 14.33
N MET A 28 8.75 -6.45 15.10
CA MET A 28 7.38 -6.05 14.75
C MET A 28 7.31 -5.24 13.46
N ALA A 29 8.28 -4.35 13.21
CA ALA A 29 8.35 -3.58 11.97
C ALA A 29 8.57 -4.48 10.75
N GLU A 30 9.39 -5.54 10.88
CA GLU A 30 9.59 -6.55 9.85
C GLU A 30 8.28 -7.31 9.54
N VAL A 31 7.54 -7.72 10.59
CA VAL A 31 6.25 -8.39 10.45
C VAL A 31 5.22 -7.48 9.79
N MET A 32 5.14 -6.22 10.22
CA MET A 32 4.23 -5.24 9.65
C MET A 32 4.52 -4.97 8.17
N MET A 33 5.80 -4.83 7.79
CA MET A 33 6.21 -4.68 6.39
C MET A 33 5.71 -5.83 5.52
N LYS A 34 5.86 -7.07 5.99
CA LYS A 34 5.40 -8.27 5.29
C LYS A 34 3.88 -8.37 5.20
N ALA A 35 3.18 -7.90 6.23
CA ALA A 35 1.72 -7.90 6.28
C ALA A 35 1.10 -6.83 5.37
N ILE A 36 1.72 -5.65 5.25
CA ILE A 36 1.19 -4.48 4.53
C ILE A 36 1.36 -4.62 3.01
N ALA A 37 2.52 -5.09 2.55
CA ALA A 37 2.92 -5.04 1.14
C ALA A 37 1.92 -5.69 0.16
N PRO A 38 1.36 -6.90 0.41
CA PRO A 38 0.43 -7.52 -0.54
C PRO A 38 -0.89 -6.77 -0.70
N PHE A 39 -1.39 -6.15 0.36
CA PHE A 39 -2.61 -5.34 0.27
C PHE A 39 -2.38 -4.05 -0.53
N GLY A 40 -1.24 -3.40 -0.31
CA GLY A 40 -0.82 -2.23 -1.08
C GLY A 40 -0.64 -2.55 -2.57
N ALA A 41 -0.01 -3.69 -2.88
CA ALA A 41 0.13 -4.18 -4.26
C ALA A 41 -1.23 -4.41 -4.93
N ALA A 42 -2.17 -5.04 -4.22
CA ALA A 42 -3.53 -5.27 -4.73
C ALA A 42 -4.26 -3.95 -5.01
N LEU A 43 -4.19 -2.98 -4.09
CA LEU A 43 -4.79 -1.66 -4.30
C LEU A 43 -4.16 -0.91 -5.50
N ALA A 44 -2.84 -0.98 -5.66
CA ALA A 44 -2.14 -0.35 -6.79
C ALA A 44 -2.55 -1.01 -8.11
N ALA A 45 -2.63 -2.33 -8.17
CA ALA A 45 -3.05 -3.08 -9.36
C ALA A 45 -4.51 -2.77 -9.73
N ILE A 46 -5.44 -2.78 -8.76
CA ILE A 46 -6.85 -2.43 -8.99
C ILE A 46 -6.97 -0.97 -9.46
N SER A 47 -6.20 -0.05 -8.85
CA SER A 47 -6.20 1.35 -9.24
C SER A 47 -5.74 1.56 -10.68
N LEU A 48 -4.70 0.83 -11.12
CA LEU A 48 -4.23 0.88 -12.51
C LEU A 48 -5.25 0.26 -13.47
N ALA A 49 -5.80 -0.91 -13.15
CA ALA A 49 -6.80 -1.57 -13.98
C ALA A 49 -8.06 -0.72 -14.16
N THR A 50 -8.61 -0.19 -13.06
CA THR A 50 -9.80 0.69 -13.11
C THR A 50 -9.49 2.02 -13.79
N GLY A 51 -8.29 2.56 -13.61
CA GLY A 51 -7.81 3.76 -14.30
C GLY A 51 -7.72 3.57 -15.81
N ALA A 52 -7.18 2.44 -16.26
CA ALA A 52 -7.09 2.08 -17.67
C ALA A 52 -8.50 1.91 -18.31
N LEU A 53 -9.40 1.22 -17.63
CA LEU A 53 -10.78 1.04 -18.09
C LEU A 53 -11.52 2.38 -18.22
N TRP A 54 -11.32 3.29 -17.26
CA TRP A 54 -11.91 4.63 -17.30
C TRP A 54 -11.26 5.51 -18.36
N GLY A 55 -9.97 5.32 -18.67
CA GLY A 55 -9.23 6.06 -19.68
C GLY A 55 -9.78 5.86 -21.09
N LYS A 56 -10.26 4.64 -21.41
CA LYS A 56 -10.78 4.35 -22.75
C LYS A 56 -11.94 5.27 -23.21
N PRO A 57 -13.03 5.42 -22.45
CA PRO A 57 -14.11 6.33 -22.83
C PRO A 57 -13.74 7.81 -22.73
N THR A 58 -12.75 8.18 -21.88
CA THR A 58 -12.41 9.57 -21.59
C THR A 58 -11.37 10.12 -22.58
N TRP A 59 -10.35 9.33 -22.90
CA TRP A 59 -9.18 9.73 -23.70
C TRP A 59 -9.00 8.90 -24.98
N GLY A 60 -9.89 7.95 -25.25
CA GLY A 60 -9.83 7.07 -26.43
C GLY A 60 -8.82 5.93 -26.34
N THR A 61 -8.02 5.86 -25.27
CA THR A 61 -7.00 4.82 -25.07
C THR A 61 -7.05 4.25 -23.65
N TYR A 62 -6.67 2.98 -23.49
CA TYR A 62 -6.55 2.34 -22.18
C TYR A 62 -5.33 2.81 -21.39
N TRP A 63 -4.29 3.26 -22.08
CA TRP A 63 -3.03 3.64 -21.46
C TRP A 63 -2.48 4.91 -22.06
N GLN A 64 -2.06 5.82 -21.18
CA GLN A 64 -1.33 7.02 -21.54
C GLN A 64 -0.08 7.08 -20.67
N TRP A 65 1.08 7.33 -21.28
CA TRP A 65 2.35 7.49 -20.58
C TRP A 65 2.45 8.88 -19.95
N ASP A 66 1.53 9.18 -19.06
CA ASP A 66 1.62 10.39 -18.26
C ASP A 66 2.34 10.12 -16.92
N ALA A 67 2.75 11.19 -16.24
CA ALA A 67 3.51 11.08 -14.99
C ALA A 67 2.73 10.33 -13.89
N ARG A 68 1.40 10.44 -13.88
CA ARG A 68 0.57 9.78 -12.87
C ARG A 68 0.43 8.27 -13.10
N MET A 69 0.11 7.87 -14.34
CA MET A 69 -0.03 6.44 -14.66
C MET A 69 1.31 5.73 -14.52
N THR A 70 2.39 6.35 -15.00
CA THR A 70 3.75 5.81 -14.92
C THR A 70 4.23 5.68 -13.48
N SER A 71 4.04 6.70 -12.63
CA SER A 71 4.45 6.64 -11.24
C SER A 71 3.63 5.63 -10.43
N MET A 72 2.34 5.42 -10.74
CA MET A 72 1.54 4.36 -10.14
C MET A 72 1.99 2.96 -10.57
N LEU A 73 2.42 2.78 -11.81
CA LEU A 73 3.01 1.53 -12.29
C LEU A 73 4.34 1.23 -11.56
N ILE A 74 5.19 2.24 -11.43
CA ILE A 74 6.44 2.12 -10.65
C ILE A 74 6.12 1.74 -9.20
N LEU A 75 5.09 2.35 -8.59
CA LEU A 75 4.65 2.02 -7.23
C LEU A 75 4.24 0.55 -7.11
N LEU A 76 3.51 0.01 -8.10
CA LEU A 76 3.16 -1.40 -8.15
C LEU A 76 4.40 -2.29 -8.20
N PHE A 77 5.37 -1.97 -9.07
CA PHE A 77 6.63 -2.74 -9.15
C PHE A 77 7.44 -2.66 -7.86
N MET A 78 7.43 -1.53 -7.17
CA MET A 78 8.08 -1.42 -5.86
C MET A 78 7.42 -2.31 -4.80
N TYR A 79 6.10 -2.42 -4.77
CA TYR A 79 5.41 -3.38 -3.92
C TYR A 79 5.79 -4.83 -4.24
N VAL A 80 5.78 -5.17 -5.53
CA VAL A 80 6.19 -6.52 -5.99
C VAL A 80 7.65 -6.80 -5.60
N GLY A 81 8.54 -5.82 -5.76
CA GLY A 81 9.93 -5.91 -5.34
C GLY A 81 10.10 -6.14 -3.84
N VAL A 82 9.35 -5.41 -3.01
CA VAL A 82 9.34 -5.61 -1.55
C VAL A 82 8.90 -7.03 -1.20
N ILE A 83 7.81 -7.51 -1.83
CA ILE A 83 7.29 -8.87 -1.62
C ILE A 83 8.32 -9.92 -2.06
N ALA A 84 8.92 -9.73 -3.23
CA ALA A 84 9.92 -10.64 -3.78
C ALA A 84 11.16 -10.74 -2.87
N LEU A 85 11.71 -9.61 -2.43
CA LEU A 85 12.87 -9.58 -1.53
C LEU A 85 12.59 -10.32 -0.21
N GLN A 86 11.38 -10.14 0.34
CA GLN A 86 10.98 -10.81 1.58
C GLN A 86 10.75 -12.31 1.45
N ASN A 87 10.49 -12.80 0.24
CA ASN A 87 10.25 -14.23 -0.02
C ASN A 87 11.52 -14.95 -0.50
N VAL A 88 12.40 -14.27 -1.24
CA VAL A 88 13.60 -14.87 -1.83
C VAL A 88 14.75 -14.96 -0.83
N ILE A 89 14.91 -13.93 0.01
CA ILE A 89 16.01 -13.89 0.97
C ILE A 89 15.67 -14.77 2.18
N ARG A 90 16.49 -15.79 2.42
CA ARG A 90 16.25 -16.80 3.49
C ARG A 90 16.38 -16.21 4.91
N ASP A 91 17.34 -15.29 5.11
CA ASP A 91 17.51 -14.63 6.41
C ASP A 91 16.46 -13.50 6.57
N PRO A 92 15.53 -13.61 7.54
CA PRO A 92 14.48 -12.62 7.76
C PRO A 92 15.00 -11.21 8.00
N ARG A 93 16.17 -11.06 8.65
CA ARG A 93 16.74 -9.76 8.95
C ARG A 93 17.32 -9.09 7.70
N GLN A 94 18.01 -9.85 6.86
CA GLN A 94 18.53 -9.34 5.59
C GLN A 94 17.38 -9.02 4.63
N ALA A 95 16.37 -9.90 4.55
CA ALA A 95 15.15 -9.66 3.79
C ALA A 95 14.47 -8.35 4.19
N ALA A 96 14.28 -8.13 5.50
CA ALA A 96 13.66 -6.93 6.01
C ALA A 96 14.48 -5.65 5.73
N ARG A 97 15.81 -5.74 5.79
CA ARG A 97 16.68 -4.60 5.44
C ARG A 97 16.59 -4.25 3.96
N ALA A 98 16.74 -5.23 3.07
CA ALA A 98 16.66 -5.02 1.63
C ALA A 98 15.30 -4.47 1.21
N ALA A 99 14.21 -5.09 1.71
CA ALA A 99 12.86 -4.65 1.48
C ALA A 99 12.57 -3.27 2.08
N GLY A 100 13.13 -2.96 3.26
CA GLY A 100 13.01 -1.67 3.92
C GLY A 100 13.70 -0.54 3.15
N LEU A 101 14.89 -0.79 2.61
CA LEU A 101 15.59 0.17 1.74
C LEU A 101 14.77 0.45 0.48
N LEU A 102 14.26 -0.59 -0.18
CA LEU A 102 13.40 -0.43 -1.35
C LEU A 102 12.11 0.33 -1.01
N ALA A 103 11.51 0.04 0.15
CA ALA A 103 10.32 0.76 0.60
C ALA A 103 10.60 2.26 0.86
N MET A 104 11.76 2.60 1.41
CA MET A 104 12.15 4.01 1.60
C MET A 104 12.36 4.73 0.27
N VAL A 105 13.02 4.10 -0.70
CA VAL A 105 13.18 4.66 -2.06
C VAL A 105 11.80 4.90 -2.69
N GLY A 106 10.87 3.98 -2.51
CA GLY A 106 9.53 4.13 -3.06
C GLY A 106 8.69 5.24 -2.41
N VAL A 107 9.04 5.71 -1.19
CA VAL A 107 8.39 6.90 -0.61
C VAL A 107 8.62 8.14 -1.48
N ILE A 108 9.79 8.26 -2.10
CA ILE A 108 10.09 9.35 -3.05
C ILE A 108 9.11 9.27 -4.24
N ASN A 109 8.89 8.07 -4.78
CA ASN A 109 7.92 7.87 -5.86
C ASN A 109 6.49 8.24 -5.45
N VAL A 110 6.10 8.02 -4.18
CA VAL A 110 4.77 8.44 -3.68
C VAL A 110 4.59 9.96 -3.73
N ILE A 111 5.65 10.73 -3.50
CA ILE A 111 5.63 12.19 -3.67
C ILE A 111 5.34 12.53 -5.13
N ILE A 112 6.00 11.86 -6.07
CA ILE A 112 5.77 12.04 -7.51
C ILE A 112 4.32 11.69 -7.86
N VAL A 113 3.79 10.54 -7.39
CA VAL A 113 2.38 10.15 -7.60
C VAL A 113 1.42 11.24 -7.14
N LYS A 114 1.70 11.86 -5.98
CA LYS A 114 0.82 12.88 -5.38
C LYS A 114 0.86 14.19 -6.16
N TYR A 115 2.05 14.66 -6.50
CA TYR A 115 2.26 16.01 -7.05
C TYR A 115 2.42 16.01 -8.59
N SER A 116 2.46 14.84 -9.24
CA SER A 116 2.64 14.75 -10.69
C SER A 116 1.61 15.56 -11.48
N VAL A 117 0.38 15.67 -10.96
CA VAL A 117 -0.70 16.43 -11.61
C VAL A 117 -0.51 17.93 -11.48
N GLU A 118 0.21 18.38 -10.44
CA GLU A 118 0.48 19.81 -10.20
C GLU A 118 1.78 20.27 -10.89
N TRP A 119 2.78 19.38 -10.97
CA TRP A 119 4.10 19.71 -11.51
C TRP A 119 4.25 19.48 -13.02
N VAL A 120 3.48 18.55 -13.56
CA VAL A 120 3.54 18.17 -14.97
C VAL A 120 2.15 18.28 -15.57
N GLN A 121 2.05 18.81 -16.79
CA GLN A 121 0.79 18.78 -17.52
C GLN A 121 0.37 17.33 -17.76
N THR A 122 -0.68 16.90 -17.09
CA THR A 122 -1.24 15.56 -17.21
C THR A 122 -2.70 15.66 -17.67
N LEU A 123 -3.20 14.59 -18.28
CA LEU A 123 -4.61 14.48 -18.66
C LEU A 123 -5.53 14.34 -17.43
N HIS A 124 -4.96 14.14 -16.24
CA HIS A 124 -5.70 13.98 -15.01
C HIS A 124 -6.05 15.33 -14.40
N GLN A 125 -7.29 15.45 -13.95
CA GLN A 125 -7.76 16.62 -13.20
C GLN A 125 -7.09 16.70 -11.82
N GLY A 126 -6.84 17.91 -11.31
CA GLY A 126 -6.34 18.18 -9.97
C GLY A 126 -7.19 17.60 -8.83
N SER A 127 -6.72 17.69 -7.59
CA SER A 127 -7.41 17.13 -6.42
C SER A 127 -8.77 17.82 -6.19
N THR A 128 -9.86 17.06 -6.21
CA THR A 128 -11.22 17.54 -5.94
C THR A 128 -11.56 17.60 -4.44
N LEU A 129 -10.86 16.79 -3.62
CA LEU A 129 -10.92 16.87 -2.16
C LEU A 129 -9.74 17.69 -1.67
N LYS A 130 -10.03 18.84 -1.08
CA LYS A 130 -9.05 19.68 -0.38
C LYS A 130 -9.26 19.52 1.13
N LEU A 131 -8.17 19.35 1.87
CA LEU A 131 -8.19 19.31 3.34
C LEU A 131 -8.43 20.72 3.93
N VAL A 132 -8.05 21.76 3.18
CA VAL A 132 -8.23 23.17 3.53
C VAL A 132 -8.78 23.88 2.30
N GLY A 133 -9.93 24.55 2.42
CA GLY A 133 -10.62 25.25 1.35
C GLY A 133 -11.87 24.53 0.82
N GLU A 134 -12.58 25.17 -0.11
CA GLU A 134 -13.81 24.62 -0.67
C GLU A 134 -13.52 23.39 -1.54
N SER A 135 -14.24 22.31 -1.28
CA SER A 135 -14.20 21.08 -2.07
C SER A 135 -15.15 21.23 -3.27
N THR A 136 -14.66 20.97 -4.46
CA THR A 136 -15.45 21.00 -5.70
C THR A 136 -16.33 19.77 -5.91
N ILE A 137 -16.43 18.88 -4.88
CA ILE A 137 -17.26 17.67 -4.95
C ILE A 137 -18.74 18.02 -4.73
N ASN A 138 -19.61 17.48 -5.59
CA ASN A 138 -21.05 17.53 -5.39
C ASN A 138 -21.40 16.89 -4.03
N PRO A 139 -22.23 17.56 -3.18
CA PRO A 139 -22.63 17.05 -1.86
C PRO A 139 -23.18 15.61 -1.89
N ALA A 140 -23.93 15.25 -2.93
CA ALA A 140 -24.48 13.90 -3.11
C ALA A 140 -23.40 12.81 -3.26
N MET A 141 -22.21 13.15 -3.75
CA MET A 141 -21.09 12.23 -3.92
C MET A 141 -20.16 12.16 -2.70
N LYS A 142 -20.28 13.11 -1.77
CA LYS A 142 -19.41 13.22 -0.61
C LYS A 142 -19.60 12.06 0.36
N TYR A 143 -20.82 11.71 0.69
CA TYR A 143 -21.13 10.63 1.65
C TYR A 143 -20.71 9.25 1.13
N PRO A 144 -21.06 8.82 -0.11
CA PRO A 144 -20.59 7.56 -0.67
C PRO A 144 -19.05 7.46 -0.69
N LEU A 145 -18.37 8.57 -1.00
CA LEU A 145 -16.91 8.61 -1.02
C LEU A 145 -16.31 8.39 0.39
N LEU A 146 -16.84 9.07 1.41
CA LEU A 146 -16.38 8.91 2.80
C LEU A 146 -16.63 7.49 3.33
N ILE A 147 -17.79 6.91 3.02
CA ILE A 147 -18.12 5.53 3.40
C ILE A 147 -17.15 4.55 2.70
N SER A 148 -16.87 4.74 1.41
CA SER A 148 -15.91 3.91 0.66
C SER A 148 -14.49 4.02 1.22
N MET A 149 -14.07 5.24 1.60
CA MET A 149 -12.79 5.45 2.27
C MET A 149 -12.73 4.70 3.60
N LEU A 150 -13.75 4.87 4.45
CA LEU A 150 -13.81 4.18 5.74
C LEU A 150 -13.80 2.65 5.54
N GLY A 151 -14.61 2.12 4.62
CA GLY A 151 -14.63 0.69 4.28
C GLY A 151 -13.27 0.17 3.83
N THR A 152 -12.57 0.92 2.98
CA THR A 152 -11.22 0.55 2.52
C THR A 152 -10.22 0.54 3.68
N TRP A 153 -10.28 1.52 4.59
CA TRP A 153 -9.41 1.57 5.77
C TRP A 153 -9.68 0.46 6.77
N LEU A 154 -10.95 0.11 6.99
CA LEU A 154 -11.33 -1.03 7.85
C LEU A 154 -10.83 -2.34 7.23
N LEU A 155 -11.04 -2.55 5.92
CA LEU A 155 -10.54 -3.72 5.21
C LEU A 155 -9.02 -3.83 5.28
N TYR A 156 -8.31 -2.70 5.12
CA TYR A 156 -6.87 -2.63 5.32
C TYR A 156 -6.47 -3.06 6.73
N ALA A 157 -7.09 -2.49 7.75
CA ALA A 157 -6.76 -2.79 9.14
C ALA A 157 -6.97 -4.28 9.46
N VAL A 158 -8.11 -4.84 9.08
CA VAL A 158 -8.40 -6.28 9.27
C VAL A 158 -7.37 -7.14 8.53
N ASN A 159 -7.07 -6.84 7.26
CA ASN A 159 -6.12 -7.62 6.48
C ASN A 159 -4.71 -7.59 7.09
N VAL A 160 -4.24 -6.41 7.51
CA VAL A 160 -2.92 -6.25 8.14
C VAL A 160 -2.86 -6.99 9.48
N LEU A 161 -3.90 -6.88 10.32
CA LEU A 161 -3.94 -7.57 11.61
C LEU A 161 -3.93 -9.09 11.45
N VAL A 162 -4.75 -9.63 10.55
CA VAL A 162 -4.80 -11.08 10.27
C VAL A 162 -3.44 -11.56 9.76
N ARG A 163 -2.85 -10.87 8.78
CA ARG A 163 -1.54 -11.24 8.23
C ARG A 163 -0.41 -11.11 9.24
N ALA A 164 -0.40 -10.02 10.03
CA ALA A 164 0.60 -9.84 11.08
C ALA A 164 0.51 -10.95 12.13
N ARG A 165 -0.73 -11.29 12.57
CA ARG A 165 -0.96 -12.43 13.48
C ARG A 165 -0.44 -13.74 12.89
N THR A 166 -0.76 -14.03 11.66
CA THR A 166 -0.30 -15.25 10.96
C THR A 166 1.23 -15.30 10.90
N GLU A 167 1.88 -14.20 10.56
CA GLU A 167 3.34 -14.13 10.48
C GLU A 167 4.00 -14.30 11.84
N VAL A 168 3.45 -13.68 12.91
CA VAL A 168 3.95 -13.86 14.28
C VAL A 168 3.81 -15.32 14.72
N VAL A 169 2.63 -15.92 14.54
CA VAL A 169 2.40 -17.33 14.89
C VAL A 169 3.34 -18.25 14.11
N TRP A 170 3.57 -17.98 12.82
CA TRP A 170 4.48 -18.78 12.01
C TRP A 170 5.93 -18.66 12.48
N ARG A 171 6.41 -17.45 12.80
CA ARG A 171 7.77 -17.21 13.31
C ARG A 171 7.98 -17.84 14.69
N GLU A 172 6.97 -17.80 15.54
CA GLU A 172 7.04 -18.29 16.91
C GLU A 172 6.42 -19.69 17.11
N ARG A 173 6.20 -20.44 16.03
CA ARG A 173 5.56 -21.77 16.07
C ARG A 173 6.21 -22.78 17.01
N ARG A 174 7.49 -22.59 17.36
CA ARG A 174 8.23 -23.45 18.31
C ARG A 174 8.11 -22.97 19.76
N SER A 175 7.55 -21.80 20.03
CA SER A 175 7.41 -21.25 21.37
C SER A 175 6.33 -21.97 22.18
N LYS A 176 6.46 -21.93 23.51
CA LYS A 176 5.51 -22.60 24.43
C LYS A 176 4.09 -22.01 24.33
N TRP A 177 3.96 -20.70 24.13
CA TRP A 177 2.67 -20.02 24.05
C TRP A 177 1.89 -20.37 22.78
N VAL A 178 2.55 -20.48 21.62
CA VAL A 178 1.91 -20.90 20.36
C VAL A 178 1.43 -22.35 20.47
N ARG A 179 2.27 -23.24 21.05
CA ARG A 179 1.86 -24.62 21.28
C ARG A 179 0.64 -24.74 22.20
N LYS A 180 0.52 -23.87 23.22
CA LYS A 180 -0.68 -23.81 24.08
C LYS A 180 -1.92 -23.36 23.31
N LEU A 181 -1.80 -22.32 22.45
CA LEU A 181 -2.90 -21.85 21.62
C LEU A 181 -3.44 -22.93 20.67
N VAL A 182 -2.54 -23.66 20.01
CA VAL A 182 -2.94 -24.74 19.08
C VAL A 182 -3.57 -25.92 19.83
N LYS A 183 -3.09 -26.27 21.03
CA LYS A 183 -3.66 -27.34 21.86
C LYS A 183 -4.96 -26.93 22.54
N GLY A 184 -5.13 -25.67 22.91
CA GLY A 184 -6.34 -25.15 23.58
C GLY A 184 -7.49 -24.79 22.65
N GLY A 185 -7.26 -24.66 21.35
CA GLY A 185 -8.30 -24.40 20.34
C GLY A 185 -8.99 -25.65 19.79
N GLY A 186 -8.70 -26.82 20.34
CA GLY A 186 -9.29 -28.12 19.97
C GLY A 186 -10.25 -28.72 21.01
N GLN A 187 -10.75 -27.88 21.95
CA GLN A 187 -11.80 -28.25 22.91
C GLN A 187 -13.07 -27.50 22.63
#